data_0bd84374270903b0079dc88168c1773a
#
_entry.id   0bd84374270903b0079dc88168c1773a
#
_cell.length_a   1.000
_cell.length_b   1.000
_cell.length_c   1.000
_cell.angle_alpha   90.00
_cell.angle_beta   90.00
_cell.angle_gamma   90.00
#
_symmetry.space_group_name_H-M   'P 1'
#
loop_
_entity.id
_entity.type
_entity.pdbx_description
1 polymer ?
#
loop_
_entity_poly.entity_id
_entity_poly.type
_entity_poly.pdbx_seq_one_letter_code
_entity_poly.pdbx_strand_id
1 'polypeptide(L)' 'MTLRPMSREEYLSFAQELLDENLDMANAIKEKRQHGKVMWFVGQMVRRGDEGRVEAEKAEQILRELLGVTR' A
#
# COMPACT_ATOMS: atom_id res chain seq x y z
N MET A 1 25.23 8.44 -5.14
CA MET A 1 23.83 8.72 -5.46
C MET A 1 22.99 8.61 -4.20
N THR A 2 22.23 9.62 -3.89
CA THR A 2 21.43 9.62 -2.67
C THR A 2 20.03 9.08 -2.97
N LEU A 3 19.61 8.09 -2.18
CA LEU A 3 18.26 7.57 -2.32
C LEU A 3 17.29 8.58 -1.71
N ARG A 4 16.33 9.01 -2.53
CA ARG A 4 15.29 9.91 -2.04
C ARG A 4 14.12 9.09 -1.52
N PRO A 5 13.43 9.56 -0.47
CA PRO A 5 12.19 8.90 -0.07
C PRO A 5 11.17 9.01 -1.21
N MET A 6 10.28 8.04 -1.29
CA MET A 6 9.25 8.04 -2.32
C MET A 6 8.29 9.20 -2.07
N SER A 7 7.88 9.86 -3.15
CA SER A 7 6.87 10.90 -3.05
C SER A 7 5.49 10.27 -2.85
N ARG A 8 4.51 11.08 -2.45
CA ARG A 8 3.13 10.60 -2.31
C ARG A 8 2.62 9.99 -3.62
N GLU A 9 2.93 10.64 -4.74
CA GLU A 9 2.51 10.13 -6.05
C GLU A 9 3.11 8.78 -6.36
N GLU A 10 4.37 8.58 -6.01
CA GLU A 10 5.02 7.29 -6.19
C GLU A 10 4.36 6.20 -5.34
N TYR A 11 4.04 6.55 -4.08
CA TYR A 11 3.31 5.63 -3.21
C TYR A 11 1.95 5.26 -3.78
N LEU A 12 1.21 6.26 -4.24
CA LEU A 12 -0.12 6.03 -4.81
C LEU A 12 -0.05 5.11 -6.02
N SER A 13 0.89 5.38 -6.91
CA SER A 13 1.07 4.60 -8.12
C SER A 13 1.43 3.15 -7.78
N PHE A 14 2.37 2.98 -6.87
CA PHE A 14 2.83 1.66 -6.46
C PHE A 14 1.70 0.88 -5.78
N ALA A 15 1.00 1.53 -4.86
CA ALA A 15 -0.11 0.88 -4.17
C ALA A 15 -1.21 0.50 -5.15
N GLN A 16 -1.52 1.38 -6.10
CA GLN A 16 -2.55 1.10 -7.10
C GLN A 16 -2.19 -0.12 -7.95
N GLU A 17 -0.94 -0.22 -8.37
CA GLU A 17 -0.47 -1.40 -9.11
C GLU A 17 -0.70 -2.67 -8.31
N LEU A 18 -0.35 -2.62 -7.04
CA LEU A 18 -0.47 -3.76 -6.17
C LEU A 18 -1.93 -4.17 -5.99
N LEU A 19 -2.80 -3.19 -5.81
CA LEU A 19 -4.23 -3.44 -5.68
C LEU A 19 -4.81 -4.03 -6.96
N ASP A 20 -4.36 -3.54 -8.11
CA ASP A 20 -4.81 -4.05 -9.40
C ASP A 20 -4.40 -5.50 -9.61
N GLU A 21 -3.23 -5.89 -9.11
CA GLU A 21 -2.76 -7.28 -9.20
C GLU A 21 -3.54 -8.20 -8.27
N ASN A 22 -4.20 -7.65 -7.26
CA ASN A 22 -4.86 -8.43 -6.21
C ASN A 22 -6.28 -7.91 -5.96
N LEU A 23 -7.04 -7.76 -7.05
CA LEU A 23 -8.38 -7.16 -6.97
C LEU A 23 -9.32 -7.88 -6.00
N ASP A 24 -9.27 -9.19 -5.97
CA ASP A 24 -10.14 -9.97 -5.08
C ASP A 24 -9.88 -9.62 -3.61
N MET A 25 -8.60 -9.52 -3.24
CA MET A 25 -8.24 -9.13 -1.88
C MET A 25 -8.63 -7.69 -1.59
N ALA A 26 -8.37 -6.80 -2.56
CA ALA A 26 -8.70 -5.39 -2.41
C ALA A 26 -10.19 -5.22 -2.20
N ASN A 27 -11.00 -5.92 -2.99
CA ASN A 27 -12.45 -5.86 -2.86
C ASN A 27 -12.93 -6.43 -1.53
N ALA A 28 -12.32 -7.51 -1.07
CA ALA A 28 -12.66 -8.09 0.22
C ALA A 28 -12.40 -7.11 1.37
N ILE A 29 -11.30 -6.38 1.29
CA ILE A 29 -10.98 -5.36 2.31
C ILE A 29 -12.03 -4.24 2.28
N LYS A 30 -12.39 -3.78 1.08
CA LYS A 30 -13.38 -2.71 0.93
C LYS A 30 -14.75 -3.12 1.44
N GLU A 31 -15.18 -4.32 1.09
CA GLU A 31 -16.51 -4.81 1.44
C GLU A 31 -16.62 -5.23 2.90
N LYS A 32 -15.62 -5.93 3.39
CA LYS A 32 -15.67 -6.51 4.73
C LYS A 32 -14.83 -5.77 5.76
N ARG A 33 -14.17 -4.70 5.34
CA ARG A 33 -13.32 -3.87 6.18
C ARG A 33 -12.29 -4.71 6.94
N GLN A 34 -11.63 -5.60 6.21
CA GLN A 34 -10.65 -6.50 6.82
C GLN A 34 -9.30 -5.78 6.95
N HIS A 35 -9.17 -5.01 8.01
CA HIS A 35 -7.97 -4.20 8.25
C HIS A 35 -6.68 -5.02 8.32
N GLY A 36 -6.78 -6.26 8.79
CA GLY A 36 -5.61 -7.13 8.86
C GLY A 36 -4.98 -7.41 7.50
N LYS A 37 -5.80 -7.45 6.45
CA LYS A 37 -5.28 -7.67 5.09
C LYS A 37 -4.57 -6.46 4.52
N VAL A 38 -4.86 -5.28 5.05
CA VAL A 38 -4.13 -4.08 4.65
C VAL A 38 -2.64 -4.26 4.96
N MET A 39 -2.33 -4.85 6.10
CA MET A 39 -0.94 -5.09 6.49
C MET A 39 -0.23 -6.05 5.55
N TRP A 40 -0.96 -6.98 4.95
CA TRP A 40 -0.39 -7.84 3.92
C TRP A 40 0.12 -7.01 2.74
N PHE A 41 -0.70 -6.06 2.29
CA PHE A 41 -0.30 -5.15 1.21
C PHE A 41 0.88 -4.27 1.62
N VAL A 42 0.88 -3.81 2.85
CA VAL A 42 2.00 -3.01 3.38
C VAL A 42 3.30 -3.83 3.27
N GLY A 43 3.24 -5.08 3.70
CA GLY A 43 4.38 -5.97 3.60
C GLY A 43 4.87 -6.16 2.18
N GLN A 44 3.94 -6.29 1.24
CA GLN A 44 4.29 -6.44 -0.17
C GLN A 44 4.96 -5.17 -0.71
N MET A 45 4.46 -4.01 -0.35
CA MET A 45 5.06 -2.74 -0.77
C MET A 45 6.50 -2.61 -0.25
N VAL A 46 6.70 -2.96 1.02
CA VAL A 46 8.04 -2.89 1.61
C VAL A 46 9.00 -3.86 0.93
N ARG A 47 8.51 -5.05 0.61
CA ARG A 47 9.33 -6.08 -0.04
C ARG A 47 9.68 -5.73 -1.48
N ARG A 48 8.72 -5.17 -2.22
CA ARG A 48 8.92 -4.86 -3.63
C ARG A 48 9.63 -3.54 -3.86
N GLY A 49 9.55 -2.65 -2.87
CA GLY A 49 10.22 -1.36 -2.97
C GLY A 49 11.72 -1.50 -2.80
N ASP A 50 12.44 -0.47 -3.22
CA ASP A 50 13.87 -0.41 -3.00
C ASP A 50 14.14 -0.36 -1.50
N GLU A 51 15.22 -1.00 -1.11
CA GLU A 51 15.57 -1.09 0.30
C GLU A 51 15.63 0.28 0.97
N GLY A 52 14.85 0.42 2.03
CA GLY A 52 14.80 1.65 2.82
C GLY A 52 13.99 2.79 2.23
N ARG A 53 13.40 2.62 1.05
CA ARG A 53 12.62 3.68 0.41
C ARG A 53 11.14 3.64 0.79
N VAL A 54 10.61 2.46 1.08
CA VAL A 54 9.19 2.32 1.43
C VAL A 54 9.06 2.24 2.94
N GLU A 55 8.39 3.24 3.51
CA GLU A 55 8.11 3.27 4.94
C GLU A 55 6.74 2.63 5.18
N ALA A 56 6.69 1.69 6.11
CA ALA A 56 5.48 0.94 6.38
C ALA A 56 4.31 1.84 6.78
N GLU A 57 4.57 2.87 7.59
CA GLU A 57 3.52 3.80 8.01
C GLU A 57 2.89 4.53 6.84
N LYS A 58 3.73 5.02 5.93
CA LYS A 58 3.24 5.75 4.77
C LYS A 58 2.51 4.83 3.81
N ALA A 59 3.04 3.62 3.63
CA ALA A 59 2.39 2.61 2.79
C ALA A 59 1.00 2.28 3.34
N GLU A 60 0.89 2.12 4.64
CA GLU A 60 -0.38 1.83 5.28
C GLU A 60 -1.39 2.96 5.07
N GLN A 61 -0.97 4.20 5.27
CA GLN A 61 -1.84 5.35 5.07
C GLN A 61 -2.37 5.42 3.64
N ILE A 62 -1.48 5.25 2.68
CA ILE A 62 -1.84 5.30 1.27
C ILE A 62 -2.82 4.17 0.92
N LEU A 63 -2.54 2.97 1.38
CA LEU A 63 -3.41 1.83 1.11
C LEU A 63 -4.80 2.04 1.74
N ARG A 64 -4.86 2.56 2.95
CA ARG A 64 -6.13 2.84 3.61
C ARG A 64 -6.94 3.87 2.85
N GLU A 65 -6.28 4.90 2.34
CA GLU A 65 -6.95 5.92 1.53
C GLU A 65 -7.53 5.31 0.25
N LEU A 66 -6.73 4.51 -0.45
CA LEU A 66 -7.16 3.90 -1.70
C LEU A 66 -8.27 2.87 -1.49
N LEU A 67 -8.22 2.16 -0.38
CA LEU A 67 -9.21 1.14 -0.06
C LEU A 67 -10.44 1.70 0.64
N GLY A 68 -10.39 2.95 1.07
CA GLY A 68 -11.51 3.58 1.76
C GLY A 68 -11.76 3.03 3.16
N VAL A 69 -10.73 2.48 3.80
CA VAL A 69 -10.85 1.93 5.15
C VAL A 69 -10.16 2.81 6.19
N THR A 70 -10.16 4.09 5.94
CA THR A 70 -9.66 5.06 6.92
C THR A 70 -10.66 5.15 8.06
N ARG A 71 -10.14 5.39 9.25
CA ARG A 71 -10.98 5.48 10.43
C ARG A 71 -11.89 6.68 10.39
#